data_9129e4a6ab51a045f3da8ba817996d94
#
_entry.id   9129e4a6ab51a045f3da8ba817996d94
#
_cell.length_a   1.000
_cell.length_b   1.000
_cell.length_c   1.000
_cell.angle_alpha   90.00
_cell.angle_beta   90.00
_cell.angle_gamma   90.00
#
_symmetry.space_group_name_H-M   'P 1'
#
loop_
_entity.id
_entity.type
_entity.pdbx_description
1 polymer ?
#
loop_
_entity_poly.entity_id
_entity_poly.type
_entity_poly.pdbx_seq_one_letter_code
_entity_poly.pdbx_strand_id
1 'polypeptide(L)'
;MVKLAQSLRQDPIKMFASPWNAPAWMKSNHEVNGKGYLLPEFYPAWANYFVKFLDQYKEQGVEFWGLTAQNEPWDGTVPDFTFNAMGWNATTQREWIVEHLGPSLEAAGYSGKYGYN
;
A
#
# COMPACT_ATOMS: atom_id res chain seq x y z
N MET A 1 8.95 -6.51 -17.52
CA MET A 1 8.44 -5.24 -18.07
C MET A 1 9.14 -4.03 -17.44
N VAL A 2 9.07 -3.81 -16.11
CA VAL A 2 9.69 -2.64 -15.41
C VAL A 2 11.19 -2.52 -15.71
N LYS A 3 11.98 -3.58 -15.56
CA LYS A 3 13.42 -3.58 -15.86
C LYS A 3 13.73 -3.22 -17.31
N LEU A 4 12.91 -3.68 -18.26
CA LEU A 4 13.05 -3.31 -19.67
C LEU A 4 12.77 -1.83 -19.86
N ALA A 5 11.72 -1.29 -19.25
CA ALA A 5 11.42 0.15 -19.33
C ALA A 5 12.58 0.99 -18.77
N GLN A 6 13.17 0.59 -17.65
CA GLN A 6 14.35 1.26 -17.06
C GLN A 6 15.59 1.19 -17.96
N SER A 7 15.82 0.05 -18.63
CA SER A 7 16.97 -0.11 -19.53
C SER A 7 16.90 0.74 -20.79
N LEU A 8 15.74 1.24 -21.15
CA LEU A 8 15.52 2.12 -22.30
C LEU A 8 15.72 3.61 -21.99
N ARG A 9 16.02 3.95 -20.73
CA ARG A 9 16.22 5.32 -20.29
C ARG A 9 17.60 5.51 -19.68
N GLN A 10 18.18 6.70 -19.92
CA GLN A 10 19.44 7.12 -19.28
C GLN A 10 19.21 7.54 -17.82
N ASP A 11 18.07 8.17 -17.53
CA ASP A 11 17.70 8.60 -16.18
C ASP A 11 16.82 7.55 -15.49
N PRO A 12 16.95 7.38 -14.16
CA PRO A 12 16.08 6.48 -13.39
C PRO A 12 14.60 6.85 -13.52
N ILE A 13 13.75 5.87 -13.73
CA ILE A 13 12.30 6.07 -13.74
C ILE A 13 11.82 6.11 -12.29
N LYS A 14 11.17 7.21 -11.90
CA LYS A 14 10.47 7.28 -10.62
C LYS A 14 9.17 6.51 -10.70
N MET A 15 9.07 5.45 -9.91
CA MET A 15 7.89 4.60 -9.82
C MET A 15 7.27 4.73 -8.45
N PHE A 16 5.96 4.68 -8.39
CA PHE A 16 5.24 4.54 -7.12
C PHE A 16 4.30 3.34 -7.17
N ALA A 17 3.99 2.80 -6.01
CA ALA A 17 3.05 1.69 -5.86
C ALA A 17 1.83 2.13 -5.05
N SER A 18 0.68 1.56 -5.39
CA SER A 18 -0.60 1.86 -4.73
C SER A 18 -1.38 0.55 -4.53
N PRO A 19 -1.82 0.22 -3.31
CA PRO A 19 -2.64 -0.96 -3.06
C PRO A 19 -4.11 -0.67 -3.34
N TRP A 20 -4.83 -1.66 -3.88
CA TRP A 20 -6.29 -1.62 -4.04
C TRP A 20 -7.03 -2.21 -2.84
N ASN A 21 -6.53 -3.30 -2.28
CA ASN A 21 -7.09 -3.93 -1.08
C ASN A 21 -6.06 -4.79 -0.37
N ALA A 22 -6.28 -5.04 0.90
CA ALA A 22 -5.61 -6.08 1.66
C ALA A 22 -6.19 -7.47 1.29
N PRO A 23 -5.52 -8.57 1.66
CA PRO A 23 -6.11 -9.91 1.55
C PRO A 23 -7.51 -9.97 2.19
N ALA A 24 -8.42 -10.71 1.57
CA ALA A 24 -9.82 -10.79 2.00
C ALA A 24 -9.98 -11.12 3.50
N TRP A 25 -9.16 -12.01 4.02
CA TRP A 25 -9.20 -12.42 5.43
C TRP A 25 -8.81 -11.32 6.43
N MET A 26 -8.18 -10.23 5.98
CA MET A 26 -7.89 -9.04 6.82
C MET A 26 -9.03 -8.02 6.81
N LYS A 27 -10.03 -8.18 5.95
CA LYS A 27 -11.09 -7.20 5.72
C LYS A 27 -12.38 -7.57 6.45
N SER A 28 -13.14 -6.57 6.83
CA SER A 28 -14.41 -6.71 7.57
C SER A 28 -15.49 -7.48 6.82
N ASN A 29 -15.45 -7.49 5.49
CA ASN A 29 -16.40 -8.20 4.65
C ASN A 29 -15.88 -9.54 4.13
N HIS A 30 -14.62 -9.90 4.42
CA HIS A 30 -13.95 -11.11 3.93
C HIS A 30 -13.93 -11.27 2.40
N GLU A 31 -14.07 -10.15 1.67
CA GLU A 31 -14.08 -10.10 0.20
C GLU A 31 -13.05 -9.11 -0.32
N VAL A 32 -12.59 -9.27 -1.56
CA VAL A 32 -11.65 -8.34 -2.20
C VAL A 32 -12.33 -7.08 -2.73
N ASN A 33 -13.63 -7.11 -2.96
CA ASN A 33 -14.47 -6.04 -3.49
C ASN A 33 -15.58 -5.65 -2.51
N GLY A 34 -16.48 -4.76 -2.96
CA GLY A 34 -17.61 -4.29 -2.17
C GLY A 34 -17.22 -3.46 -0.94
N LYS A 35 -18.21 -3.15 -0.12
CA LYS A 35 -18.01 -2.36 1.09
C LYS A 35 -17.25 -3.16 2.15
N GLY A 36 -16.04 -2.70 2.47
CA GLY A 36 -15.23 -3.34 3.51
C GLY A 36 -14.02 -2.47 3.86
N TYR A 37 -13.53 -2.63 5.08
CA TYR A 37 -12.38 -1.91 5.62
C TYR A 37 -11.41 -2.90 6.26
N LEU A 38 -10.17 -2.46 6.45
CA LEU A 38 -9.16 -3.24 7.16
C LEU A 38 -9.55 -3.38 8.63
N LEU A 39 -9.54 -4.61 9.15
CA LEU A 39 -9.79 -4.85 10.57
C LEU A 39 -8.59 -4.34 11.39
N PRO A 40 -8.83 -3.58 12.50
CA PRO A 40 -7.75 -2.99 13.29
C PRO A 40 -6.72 -3.98 13.82
N GLU A 41 -7.12 -5.20 14.12
CA GLU A 41 -6.23 -6.28 14.57
C GLU A 41 -5.15 -6.63 13.52
N PHE A 42 -5.37 -6.31 12.25
CA PHE A 42 -4.43 -6.53 11.16
C PHE A 42 -3.63 -5.28 10.75
N TYR A 43 -3.80 -4.16 11.42
CA TYR A 43 -3.04 -2.93 11.13
C TYR A 43 -1.52 -3.16 11.10
N PRO A 44 -0.92 -3.84 12.11
CA PRO A 44 0.51 -4.14 12.07
C PRO A 44 0.88 -5.09 10.93
N ALA A 45 0.08 -6.12 10.68
CA ALA A 45 0.33 -7.09 9.63
C ALA A 45 0.27 -6.46 8.23
N TRP A 46 -0.70 -5.56 8.00
CA TRP A 46 -0.82 -4.84 6.74
C TRP A 46 0.34 -3.86 6.51
N ALA A 47 0.80 -3.16 7.55
CA ALA A 47 2.00 -2.33 7.47
C ALA A 47 3.24 -3.15 7.12
N ASN A 48 3.42 -4.32 7.74
CA ASN A 48 4.51 -5.23 7.41
C ASN A 48 4.41 -5.80 5.99
N TYR A 49 3.21 -5.93 5.44
CA TYR A 49 3.00 -6.34 4.05
C TYR A 49 3.64 -5.33 3.06
N PHE A 50 3.52 -4.02 3.34
CA PHE A 50 4.19 -2.98 2.55
C PHE A 50 5.72 -3.13 2.60
N VAL A 51 6.28 -3.38 3.79
CA VAL A 51 7.73 -3.62 3.94
C VAL A 51 8.16 -4.82 3.11
N LYS A 52 7.45 -5.94 3.23
CA LYS A 52 7.74 -7.17 2.47
C LYS A 52 7.62 -6.97 0.96
N PHE A 53 6.62 -6.22 0.53
CA PHE A 53 6.46 -5.85 -0.88
C PHE A 53 7.69 -5.10 -1.39
N LEU A 54 8.14 -4.07 -0.68
CA LEU A 54 9.31 -3.29 -1.06
C LEU A 54 10.60 -4.13 -1.06
N ASP A 55 10.81 -4.95 -0.03
CA ASP A 55 11.97 -5.83 0.08
C ASP A 55 12.04 -6.80 -1.11
N GLN A 56 10.94 -7.47 -1.42
CA GLN A 56 10.90 -8.47 -2.49
C GLN A 56 11.12 -7.85 -3.88
N TYR A 57 10.55 -6.67 -4.14
CA TYR A 57 10.81 -5.97 -5.39
C TYR A 57 12.26 -5.47 -5.47
N LYS A 58 12.81 -4.97 -4.37
CA LYS A 58 14.21 -4.53 -4.30
C LYS A 58 15.18 -5.69 -4.57
N GLU A 59 14.94 -6.88 -4.01
CA GLU A 59 15.70 -8.09 -4.30
C GLU A 59 15.69 -8.45 -5.79
N GLN A 60 14.61 -8.12 -6.49
CA GLN A 60 14.48 -8.28 -7.94
C GLN A 60 15.06 -7.10 -8.74
N GLY A 61 15.71 -6.12 -8.09
CA GLY A 61 16.30 -4.94 -8.73
C GLY A 61 15.28 -3.89 -9.16
N VAL A 62 14.13 -3.83 -8.49
CA VAL A 62 13.09 -2.81 -8.71
C VAL A 62 12.90 -2.02 -7.42
N GLU A 63 13.25 -0.73 -7.45
CA GLU A 63 13.05 0.18 -6.33
C GLU A 63 11.93 1.17 -6.64
N PHE A 64 11.04 1.39 -5.67
CA PHE A 64 9.97 2.38 -5.79
C PHE A 64 10.44 3.72 -5.23
N TRP A 65 10.05 4.80 -5.89
CA TRP A 65 10.28 6.17 -5.44
C TRP A 65 9.26 6.61 -4.39
N GLY A 66 8.05 6.03 -4.40
CA GLY A 66 6.99 6.39 -3.47
C GLY A 66 5.91 5.32 -3.36
N LEU A 67 5.03 5.51 -2.39
CA LEU A 67 3.87 4.68 -2.11
C LEU A 67 2.65 5.55 -1.90
N THR A 68 1.45 5.03 -2.18
CA THR A 68 0.22 5.55 -1.59
C THR A 68 -0.29 4.58 -0.52
N ALA A 69 -0.94 5.11 0.49
CA ALA A 69 -1.49 4.28 1.57
C ALA A 69 -2.68 3.43 1.10
N GLN A 70 -3.48 3.97 0.17
CA GLN A 70 -4.65 3.31 -0.41
C GLN A 70 -5.03 3.98 -1.72
N ASN A 71 -5.38 3.17 -2.72
CA ASN A 71 -6.05 3.66 -3.93
C ASN A 71 -7.54 3.87 -3.62
N GLU A 72 -8.08 5.02 -4.03
CA GLU A 72 -9.51 5.34 -3.98
C GLU A 72 -10.22 4.81 -2.72
N PRO A 73 -9.89 5.30 -1.50
CA PRO A 73 -10.43 4.74 -0.25
C PRO A 73 -11.97 4.88 -0.13
N TRP A 74 -12.58 5.74 -0.94
CA TRP A 74 -14.03 5.88 -1.01
C TRP A 74 -14.71 4.65 -1.63
N ASP A 75 -14.10 3.99 -2.61
CA ASP A 75 -14.68 2.85 -3.31
C ASP A 75 -15.06 1.70 -2.36
N GLY A 76 -14.24 1.48 -1.34
CA GLY A 76 -14.51 0.49 -0.29
C GLY A 76 -15.64 0.86 0.68
N THR A 77 -16.31 1.99 0.49
CA THR A 77 -17.54 2.37 1.24
C THR A 77 -18.81 2.07 0.47
N VAL A 78 -18.70 1.71 -0.81
CA VAL A 78 -19.84 1.44 -1.70
C VAL A 78 -20.21 -0.04 -1.62
N PRO A 79 -21.47 -0.38 -1.24
CA PRO A 79 -21.88 -1.77 -0.99
C PRO A 79 -21.64 -2.72 -2.17
N ASP A 80 -22.00 -2.32 -3.36
CA ASP A 80 -21.98 -3.16 -4.56
C ASP A 80 -20.80 -2.83 -5.50
N PHE A 81 -19.71 -2.30 -4.96
CA PHE A 81 -18.53 -1.99 -5.75
C PHE A 81 -17.90 -3.28 -6.29
N THR A 82 -17.81 -3.41 -7.60
CA THR A 82 -17.48 -4.67 -8.29
C THR A 82 -15.99 -4.93 -8.46
N PHE A 83 -15.16 -3.93 -8.21
CA PHE A 83 -13.70 -4.03 -8.33
C PHE A 83 -13.02 -4.11 -6.97
N ASN A 84 -11.74 -4.48 -6.96
CA ASN A 84 -10.95 -4.51 -5.73
C ASN A 84 -10.95 -3.14 -5.04
N ALA A 85 -11.33 -3.12 -3.78
CA ALA A 85 -11.42 -1.88 -2.99
C ALA A 85 -11.24 -2.16 -1.50
N MET A 86 -10.81 -1.15 -0.76
CA MET A 86 -10.78 -1.17 0.70
C MET A 86 -11.03 0.24 1.22
N GLY A 87 -12.06 0.37 2.06
CA GLY A 87 -12.52 1.65 2.58
C GLY A 87 -11.66 2.15 3.74
N TRP A 88 -11.41 3.45 3.72
CA TRP A 88 -10.83 4.20 4.83
C TRP A 88 -11.60 5.50 5.00
N ASN A 89 -11.76 5.96 6.22
CA ASN A 89 -12.04 7.35 6.50
C ASN A 89 -10.73 8.08 6.90
N ALA A 90 -10.75 9.40 6.90
CA ALA A 90 -9.56 10.20 7.17
C ALA A 90 -8.93 9.90 8.55
N THR A 91 -9.75 9.63 9.56
CA THR A 91 -9.29 9.33 10.93
C THR A 91 -8.57 7.99 10.98
N THR A 92 -9.22 6.91 10.55
CA THR A 92 -8.65 5.56 10.62
C THR A 92 -7.44 5.40 9.71
N GLN A 93 -7.46 6.03 8.54
CA GLN A 93 -6.30 6.01 7.65
C GLN A 93 -5.11 6.74 8.26
N ARG A 94 -5.33 7.93 8.84
CA ARG A 94 -4.30 8.68 9.55
C ARG A 94 -3.71 7.88 10.72
N GLU A 95 -4.55 7.28 11.55
CA GLU A 95 -4.13 6.45 12.68
C GLU A 95 -3.23 5.31 12.21
N TRP A 96 -3.68 4.56 11.21
CA TRP A 96 -2.90 3.46 10.66
C TRP A 96 -1.56 3.92 10.07
N ILE A 97 -1.53 5.03 9.33
CA ILE A 97 -0.29 5.57 8.76
C ILE A 97 0.69 5.98 9.86
N VAL A 98 0.22 6.72 10.86
CA VAL A 98 1.07 7.30 11.90
C VAL A 98 1.56 6.24 12.89
N GLU A 99 0.71 5.29 13.26
CA GLU A 99 1.01 4.34 14.32
C GLU A 99 1.62 3.02 13.81
N HIS A 100 1.42 2.69 12.53
CA HIS A 100 1.86 1.41 11.98
C HIS A 100 2.68 1.54 10.71
N LEU A 101 2.16 2.14 9.63
CA LEU A 101 2.85 2.14 8.34
C LEU A 101 4.15 2.93 8.39
N GLY A 102 4.10 4.18 8.88
CA GLY A 102 5.27 5.05 8.99
C GLY A 102 6.39 4.41 9.82
N PRO A 103 6.12 4.00 11.07
CA PRO A 103 7.13 3.33 11.90
C PRO A 103 7.69 2.04 11.30
N SER A 104 6.86 1.24 10.62
CA SER A 104 7.33 0.00 9.97
C SER A 104 8.26 0.30 8.79
N LEU A 105 7.95 1.30 7.97
CA LEU A 105 8.81 1.73 6.88
C LEU A 105 10.13 2.34 7.39
N GLU A 106 10.07 3.13 8.45
CA GLU A 106 11.25 3.71 9.08
C GLU A 106 12.18 2.63 9.63
N ALA A 107 11.66 1.69 10.39
CA ALA A 107 12.42 0.58 10.94
C ALA A 107 13.06 -0.30 9.86
N ALA A 108 12.44 -0.42 8.69
CA ALA A 108 12.96 -1.14 7.53
C ALA A 108 13.93 -0.31 6.67
N GLY A 109 14.21 0.95 7.01
CA GLY A 109 15.13 1.83 6.28
C GLY A 109 14.54 2.48 5.03
N TYR A 110 13.21 2.57 4.92
CA TYR A 110 12.50 3.19 3.79
C TYR A 110 12.08 4.64 4.04
N SER A 111 12.20 5.15 5.26
CA SER A 111 11.89 6.55 5.57
C SER A 111 12.90 7.53 4.96
N GLY A 112 12.43 8.67 4.51
CA GLY A 112 13.27 9.74 3.94
C GLY A 112 13.70 9.54 2.48
N LYS A 113 13.57 8.33 1.91
CA LYS A 113 13.75 8.10 0.46
C LYS A 113 12.49 8.38 -0.34
N TYR A 114 11.34 8.32 0.30
CA TYR A 114 10.03 8.44 -0.32
C TYR A 114 9.35 9.65 0.29
N GLY A 115 9.26 10.72 -0.48
CA GLY A 115 8.66 11.95 0.01
C GLY A 115 7.20 11.73 0.38
N TYR A 116 6.92 11.76 1.67
CA TYR A 116 5.59 12.07 2.15
C TYR A 116 5.47 13.60 2.14
N ASN A 117 4.86 14.12 1.13
CA ASN A 117 4.32 15.48 1.14
C ASN A 117 2.83 15.42 1.39
#